data_20ffc64a2eef2aa7cecbea2bfcbd1eb5
#
_entry.id   20ffc64a2eef2aa7cecbea2bfcbd1eb5
#
_cell.length_a   1.000
_cell.length_b   1.000
_cell.length_c   1.000
_cell.angle_alpha   90.00
_cell.angle_beta   90.00
_cell.angle_gamma   90.00
#
_symmetry.space_group_name_H-M   'P 1'
#
loop_
_entity.id
_entity.type
_entity.pdbx_description
1 polymer ?
#
loop_
_entity_poly.entity_id
_entity_poly.type
_entity_poly.pdbx_seq_one_letter_code
_entity_poly.pdbx_strand_id
1 'polypeptide(L)' 'MSEYIHNVTDTSFEQDVLQADGPVLVDYWAEWCGPCKMIAPVLDEIAKDYEGKLKVCKLNIDENQETPPKYGVRGIP' A
#
# COMPACT_ATOMS: atom_id res chain seq x y z
N MET A 1 10.55 9.10 -1.82
CA MET A 1 9.24 8.49 -2.05
C MET A 1 8.81 8.69 -3.50
N SER A 2 8.22 7.67 -4.08
CA SER A 2 7.87 7.70 -5.49
C SER A 2 6.55 8.43 -5.72
N GLU A 3 6.49 9.22 -6.79
CA GLU A 3 5.25 9.87 -7.18
C GLU A 3 4.24 8.86 -7.73
N TYR A 4 4.68 7.63 -7.98
CA TYR A 4 3.80 6.58 -8.50
C TYR A 4 3.14 5.75 -7.38
N ILE A 5 3.54 5.98 -6.14
CA ILE A 5 2.97 5.29 -4.97
C ILE A 5 1.88 6.18 -4.36
N HIS A 6 0.75 5.58 -4.03
CA HIS A 6 -0.37 6.28 -3.40
C HIS A 6 -0.44 5.92 -1.93
N ASN A 7 -0.29 6.91 -1.06
CA ASN A 7 -0.45 6.68 0.37
C ASN A 7 -1.94 6.75 0.71
N VAL A 8 -2.46 5.66 1.25
CA VAL A 8 -3.88 5.56 1.58
C VAL A 8 -4.07 5.39 3.08
N THR A 9 -5.28 5.69 3.53
CA THR A 9 -5.64 5.61 4.95
C THR A 9 -6.90 4.76 5.09
N ASP A 10 -7.25 4.44 6.34
CA ASP A 10 -8.52 3.77 6.62
C ASP A 10 -9.68 4.56 6.02
N THR A 11 -9.62 5.90 6.10
CA THR A 11 -10.67 6.77 5.59
C THR A 11 -10.75 6.78 4.08
N SER A 12 -9.59 6.79 3.40
CA SER A 12 -9.56 6.87 1.94
C SER A 12 -9.61 5.51 1.25
N PHE A 13 -9.54 4.41 2.01
CA PHE A 13 -9.40 3.07 1.46
C PHE A 13 -10.53 2.70 0.51
N GLU A 14 -11.76 3.00 0.88
CA GLU A 14 -12.91 2.69 0.04
C GLU A 14 -12.76 3.32 -1.34
N GLN A 15 -12.50 4.61 -1.37
CA GLN A 15 -12.41 5.35 -2.63
C GLN A 15 -11.14 5.01 -3.41
N ASP A 16 -10.00 4.94 -2.73
CA ASP A 16 -8.71 4.79 -3.40
C ASP A 16 -8.41 3.36 -3.82
N VAL A 17 -8.92 2.38 -3.08
CA VAL A 17 -8.63 0.97 -3.32
C VAL A 17 -9.84 0.22 -3.86
N LEU A 18 -10.94 0.24 -3.11
CA LEU A 18 -12.09 -0.59 -3.47
C LEU A 18 -12.83 -0.09 -4.70
N GLN A 19 -12.82 1.21 -4.96
CA GLN A 19 -13.48 1.80 -6.11
C GLN A 19 -12.52 2.06 -7.29
N ALA A 20 -11.30 1.54 -7.22
CA ALA A 20 -10.34 1.69 -8.30
C ALA A 20 -10.82 0.94 -9.56
N ASP A 21 -10.43 1.45 -10.73
CA ASP A 21 -10.86 0.89 -12.00
C ASP A 21 -10.13 -0.40 -12.39
N GLY A 22 -9.04 -0.72 -11.74
CA GLY A 22 -8.23 -1.88 -12.07
C GLY A 22 -7.61 -2.51 -10.83
N PRO A 23 -6.64 -3.40 -11.04
CA PRO A 23 -6.00 -4.09 -9.91
C PRO A 23 -5.20 -3.12 -9.05
N VAL A 24 -5.22 -3.37 -7.74
CA VAL A 24 -4.53 -2.56 -6.75
C VAL A 24 -3.69 -3.47 -5.87
N LEU A 25 -2.43 -3.11 -5.68
CA LEU A 25 -1.55 -3.77 -4.74
C LEU A 25 -1.46 -2.87 -3.50
N VAL A 26 -1.80 -3.41 -2.33
CA VAL A 26 -1.73 -2.65 -1.08
C VAL A 26 -0.58 -3.18 -0.24
N ASP A 27 0.38 -2.31 0.06
CA ASP A 27 1.51 -2.62 0.91
C ASP A 27 1.21 -2.12 2.32
N TYR A 28 1.03 -3.03 3.27
CA TYR A 28 0.85 -2.69 4.68
C TYR A 28 2.23 -2.64 5.33
N TRP A 29 2.58 -1.48 5.88
CA TRP A 29 3.94 -1.25 6.36
C TRP A 29 3.94 -0.46 7.66
N ALA A 30 5.12 -0.39 8.29
CA ALA A 30 5.34 0.43 9.49
C ALA A 30 6.80 0.89 9.51
N GLU A 31 7.04 2.00 10.19
CA GLU A 31 8.39 2.57 10.29
C GLU A 31 9.36 1.61 10.97
N TRP A 32 8.88 0.85 11.95
CA TRP A 32 9.73 -0.09 12.68
C TRP A 32 10.02 -1.39 11.93
N CYS A 33 9.42 -1.57 10.78
CA CYS A 33 9.53 -2.81 10.01
C CYS A 33 10.72 -2.73 9.05
N GLY A 34 11.83 -3.38 9.41
CA GLY A 34 13.02 -3.40 8.57
C GLY A 34 12.77 -3.98 7.18
N PRO A 35 12.17 -5.18 7.08
CA PRO A 35 11.87 -5.76 5.77
C PRO A 35 10.97 -4.88 4.90
N CYS A 36 10.05 -4.13 5.51
CA CYS A 36 9.20 -3.20 4.77
C CYS A 36 10.06 -2.16 4.05
N LYS A 37 11.09 -1.68 4.72
CA LYS A 37 11.97 -0.67 4.15
C LYS A 37 12.83 -1.26 3.03
N MET A 38 13.16 -2.54 3.13
CA MET A 38 13.97 -3.20 2.11
C MET A 38 13.20 -3.41 0.81
N ILE A 39 11.89 -3.61 0.86
CA ILE A 39 11.10 -3.80 -0.35
C ILE A 39 10.60 -2.49 -0.94
N ALA A 40 10.70 -1.38 -0.21
CA ALA A 40 10.20 -0.10 -0.69
C ALA A 40 10.76 0.31 -2.07
N PRO A 41 12.08 0.20 -2.32
CA PRO A 41 12.59 0.53 -3.64
C PRO A 41 12.03 -0.34 -4.76
N VAL A 42 11.78 -1.63 -4.46
CA VAL A 42 11.21 -2.56 -5.44
C VAL A 42 9.79 -2.15 -5.75
N LEU A 43 9.02 -1.76 -4.74
CA LEU A 43 7.65 -1.30 -4.94
C LEU A 43 7.61 -0.01 -5.76
N ASP A 44 8.58 0.88 -5.54
CA ASP A 44 8.67 2.11 -6.33
C ASP A 44 8.87 1.78 -7.81
N GLU A 45 9.73 0.81 -8.11
CA GLU A 45 9.97 0.38 -9.49
C GLU A 45 8.74 -0.27 -10.11
N ILE A 46 8.06 -1.13 -9.34
CA ILE A 46 6.83 -1.78 -9.82
C ILE A 46 5.78 -0.73 -10.12
N ALA A 47 5.60 0.23 -9.21
CA ALA A 47 4.60 1.28 -9.39
C ALA A 47 4.86 2.08 -10.65
N LYS A 48 6.14 2.38 -10.92
CA LYS A 48 6.51 3.14 -12.11
C LYS A 48 6.32 2.31 -13.39
N ASP A 49 6.81 1.07 -13.36
CA ASP A 49 6.78 0.21 -14.56
C ASP A 49 5.36 -0.18 -14.96
N TYR A 50 4.46 -0.28 -13.99
CA TYR A 50 3.09 -0.71 -14.25
C TYR A 50 2.08 0.42 -14.13
N GLU A 51 2.54 1.66 -14.19
CA GLU A 51 1.63 2.80 -14.15
C GLU A 51 0.58 2.67 -15.25
N GLY A 52 -0.69 2.88 -14.87
CA GLY A 52 -1.80 2.70 -15.79
C GLY A 52 -2.34 1.28 -15.87
N LYS A 53 -1.59 0.30 -15.33
CA LYS A 53 -2.00 -1.11 -15.35
C LYS A 53 -2.21 -1.67 -13.95
N LEU A 54 -1.45 -1.18 -12.98
CA LEU A 54 -1.53 -1.60 -11.59
C LEU A 54 -1.34 -0.39 -10.71
N LYS A 55 -2.27 -0.17 -9.80
CA LYS A 55 -2.16 0.91 -8.81
C LYS A 55 -1.46 0.36 -7.58
N VAL A 56 -0.39 1.01 -7.13
CA VAL A 56 0.33 0.59 -5.94
C VAL A 56 0.05 1.58 -4.82
N CYS A 57 -0.49 1.07 -3.71
CA CYS A 57 -0.85 1.87 -2.55
C CYS A 57 -0.07 1.39 -1.34
N LYS A 58 0.21 2.31 -0.41
CA LYS A 58 0.86 2.00 0.86
C LYS A 58 -0.03 2.48 2.00
N LEU A 59 -0.16 1.65 3.03
CA LEU A 59 -0.96 1.98 4.20
C LEU A 59 -0.15 1.70 5.46
N ASN A 60 0.09 2.75 6.24
CA ASN A 60 0.83 2.65 7.50
C ASN A 60 -0.09 2.06 8.57
N ILE A 61 0.27 0.89 9.12
CA ILE A 61 -0.60 0.18 10.06
C ILE A 61 -0.65 0.82 11.45
N ASP A 62 0.35 1.61 11.81
CA ASP A 62 0.34 2.28 13.10
C ASP A 62 -0.67 3.43 13.13
N GLU A 63 -0.89 4.05 11.97
CA GLU A 63 -1.82 5.16 11.84
C GLU A 63 -3.19 4.72 11.34
N ASN A 64 -3.31 3.47 10.88
CA ASN A 64 -4.53 2.95 10.26
C ASN A 64 -4.74 1.52 10.69
N GLN A 65 -5.53 1.33 11.75
CA GLN A 65 -5.66 0.03 12.40
C GLN A 65 -6.94 -0.72 12.03
N GLU A 66 -7.78 -0.16 11.15
CA GLU A 66 -9.06 -0.77 10.82
C GLU A 66 -8.98 -1.71 9.62
N THR A 67 -8.29 -1.29 8.54
CA THR A 67 -8.25 -2.13 7.35
C THR A 67 -7.42 -3.39 7.51
N PRO A 68 -6.27 -3.41 8.21
CA PRO A 68 -5.49 -4.64 8.30
C PRO A 68 -6.29 -5.85 8.80
N PRO A 69 -7.03 -5.77 9.92
CA PRO A 69 -7.78 -6.94 10.37
C PRO A 69 -8.94 -7.31 9.45
N LYS A 70 -9.52 -6.33 8.75
CA LYS A 70 -10.60 -6.62 7.80
C LYS A 70 -10.16 -7.54 6.68
N TYR A 71 -8.90 -7.46 6.29
CA TYR A 71 -8.36 -8.24 5.18
C TYR A 71 -7.43 -9.35 5.65
N GLY A 72 -7.50 -9.69 6.94
CA GLY A 72 -6.74 -10.81 7.47
C GLY A 72 -5.24 -10.59 7.54
N VAL A 73 -4.81 -9.35 7.57
CA VAL A 73 -3.39 -9.03 7.67
C VAL A 73 -2.94 -9.23 9.10
N ARG A 74 -2.00 -10.16 9.32
CA ARG A 74 -1.50 -10.50 10.65
C ARG A 74 -0.02 -10.18 10.81
N GLY A 75 0.69 -10.02 9.72
CA GLY A 75 2.10 -9.70 9.74
C GLY A 75 2.44 -8.80 8.56
N ILE A 76 3.58 -8.09 8.68
CA ILE A 76 4.04 -7.19 7.63
C ILE A 76 5.49 -7.48 7.30
N PRO A 77 5.97 -7.25 6.12
CA PRO A 77 5.25 -6.66 5.00
C PRO A 77 4.15 -7.50 4.50
#